data_bcf9578796b32f5402f6b684e795ebd9
#
_entry.id   bcf9578796b32f5402f6b684e795ebd9
#
_cell.length_a   1.000
_cell.length_b   1.000
_cell.length_c   1.000
_cell.angle_alpha   90.00
_cell.angle_beta   90.00
_cell.angle_gamma   90.00
#
_symmetry.space_group_name_H-M   'P 1'
#
loop_
_entity.id
_entity.type
_entity.pdbx_description
1 polymer ?
#
loop_
_entity_poly.entity_id
_entity_poly.type
_entity_poly.pdbx_seq_one_letter_code
_entity_poly.pdbx_strand_id
1 'polypeptide(L)'
;MLDTLLVQYNPDGSIIYDNNIILSAGSSGRQPFSYVELDLDYCANVFGSAPCTATGSGDAKCFNTFATCKDTANFSRATRTYRFCSTSGGKVPVGLDAIPCLVGINITPAVIDAGKGLGLRASCEITLRDFPHSDIRIDPYVDGRTYIPINQGSFFGKFKARNPYYNGRVMRVYSGYLADDGSFDILNFEKRTYFLDGFDGIDAN
;
A
#
# COMPACT_ATOMS: atom_id res chain seq x y z
N MET A 1 -20.01 -4.76 -20.13
CA MET A 1 -20.44 -3.44 -19.65
C MET A 1 -19.16 -2.62 -19.59
N LEU A 2 -19.01 -1.66 -20.51
CA LEU A 2 -17.79 -0.85 -20.62
C LEU A 2 -17.77 0.11 -19.41
N ASP A 3 -16.85 -0.14 -18.48
CA ASP A 3 -16.55 0.81 -17.41
C ASP A 3 -16.14 2.15 -18.02
N THR A 4 -16.68 3.19 -17.49
CA THR A 4 -16.51 4.58 -17.90
C THR A 4 -15.03 4.92 -17.86
N LEU A 5 -14.36 4.78 -19.01
CA LEU A 5 -13.09 5.46 -19.25
C LEU A 5 -13.32 6.95 -18.93
N LEU A 6 -12.61 7.48 -17.96
CA LEU A 6 -12.53 8.93 -17.77
C LEU A 6 -11.87 9.49 -19.03
N VAL A 7 -12.71 9.87 -19.98
CA VAL A 7 -12.25 10.48 -21.23
C VAL A 7 -11.77 11.88 -20.87
N GLN A 8 -10.46 12.08 -20.87
CA GLN A 8 -9.87 13.41 -20.78
C GLN A 8 -9.88 14.04 -22.18
N TYR A 9 -10.25 15.30 -22.25
CA TYR A 9 -10.25 16.07 -23.48
C TYR A 9 -9.11 17.09 -23.47
N ASN A 10 -8.42 17.21 -24.58
CA ASN A 10 -7.55 18.34 -24.84
C ASN A 10 -8.36 19.65 -24.94
N PRO A 11 -7.73 20.81 -24.79
CA PRO A 11 -8.42 22.10 -24.97
C PRO A 11 -9.05 22.30 -26.35
N ASP A 12 -8.64 21.51 -27.34
CA ASP A 12 -9.18 21.51 -28.72
C ASP A 12 -10.37 20.56 -28.89
N GLY A 13 -10.81 19.87 -27.81
CA GLY A 13 -11.91 18.91 -27.84
C GLY A 13 -11.51 17.51 -28.31
N SER A 14 -10.25 17.25 -28.62
CA SER A 14 -9.79 15.91 -28.94
C SER A 14 -9.67 15.03 -27.69
N ILE A 15 -9.95 13.76 -27.84
CA ILE A 15 -9.89 12.79 -26.72
C ILE A 15 -8.43 12.46 -26.41
N ILE A 16 -8.02 12.70 -25.18
CA ILE A 16 -6.74 12.16 -24.65
C ILE A 16 -6.99 10.69 -24.33
N TYR A 17 -6.54 9.81 -25.19
CA TYR A 17 -6.38 8.41 -24.79
C TYR A 17 -5.13 8.30 -23.92
N ASP A 18 -5.23 7.64 -22.79
CA ASP A 18 -4.02 7.15 -22.11
C ASP A 18 -3.48 5.98 -22.95
N ASN A 19 -2.73 6.36 -23.99
CA ASN A 19 -2.26 5.44 -25.02
C ASN A 19 -1.42 4.30 -24.42
N ASN A 20 -0.79 4.51 -23.27
CA ASN A 20 0.09 3.52 -22.65
C ASN A 20 -0.70 2.32 -22.12
N ILE A 21 -1.84 2.55 -21.45
CA ILE A 21 -2.68 1.46 -20.95
C ILE A 21 -3.27 0.67 -22.14
N ILE A 22 -3.73 1.37 -23.19
CA ILE A 22 -4.32 0.73 -24.38
C ILE A 22 -3.26 -0.05 -25.15
N LEU A 23 -2.08 0.52 -25.35
CA LEU A 23 -0.97 -0.15 -26.04
C LEU A 23 -0.46 -1.34 -25.24
N SER A 24 -0.26 -1.21 -23.94
CA SER A 24 0.16 -2.31 -23.09
C SER A 24 -0.89 -3.42 -23.00
N ALA A 25 -2.17 -3.08 -23.01
CA ALA A 25 -3.27 -4.06 -23.05
C ALA A 25 -3.36 -4.80 -24.39
N GLY A 26 -2.88 -4.21 -25.49
CA GLY A 26 -2.89 -4.79 -26.84
C GLY A 26 -1.65 -5.62 -27.18
N SER A 27 -0.58 -5.55 -26.39
CA SER A 27 0.66 -6.26 -26.67
C SER A 27 0.52 -7.79 -26.49
N SER A 28 1.24 -8.56 -27.30
CA SER A 28 1.27 -10.03 -27.29
C SER A 28 2.17 -10.51 -26.18
N GLY A 29 2.33 -10.37 -25.15
CA GLY A 29 3.28 -10.77 -24.10
C GLY A 29 3.05 -10.06 -22.78
N ARG A 30 1.95 -9.33 -22.71
CA ARG A 30 1.55 -8.54 -21.54
C ARG A 30 1.53 -9.37 -20.26
N GLN A 31 2.15 -8.85 -19.22
CA GLN A 31 2.18 -9.45 -17.91
C GLN A 31 1.28 -8.65 -16.97
N PRO A 32 0.09 -9.16 -16.62
CA PRO A 32 -0.80 -8.48 -15.68
C PRO A 32 -0.14 -8.39 -14.31
N PHE A 33 -0.26 -7.23 -13.71
CA PHE A 33 0.35 -6.98 -12.41
C PHE A 33 -0.54 -6.07 -11.56
N SER A 34 -0.53 -6.27 -10.25
CA SER A 34 -1.27 -5.44 -9.32
C SER A 34 -0.44 -5.15 -8.07
N TYR A 35 -0.60 -3.95 -7.55
CA TYR A 35 -0.05 -3.57 -6.26
C TYR A 35 -0.98 -2.61 -5.52
N VAL A 36 -0.76 -2.50 -4.22
CA VAL A 36 -1.56 -1.68 -3.32
C VAL A 36 -0.64 -0.75 -2.55
N GLU A 37 -1.04 0.51 -2.42
CA GLU A 37 -0.44 1.48 -1.52
C GLU A 37 -1.34 1.71 -0.31
N LEU A 38 -0.75 1.76 0.87
CA LEU A 38 -1.41 2.13 2.11
C LEU A 38 -0.66 3.27 2.78
N ASP A 39 -1.33 4.39 2.98
CA ASP A 39 -0.79 5.56 3.66
C ASP A 39 -1.07 5.48 5.16
N LEU A 40 -0.03 5.48 5.99
CA LEU A 40 -0.15 5.49 7.44
C LEU A 40 0.60 6.66 8.06
N ASP A 41 0.19 7.04 9.27
CA ASP A 41 0.89 8.06 10.04
C ASP A 41 2.29 7.59 10.39
N TYR A 42 3.23 8.51 10.24
CA TYR A 42 4.64 8.29 10.52
C TYR A 42 5.24 9.52 11.19
N CYS A 43 6.20 9.36 12.07
CA CYS A 43 6.92 10.45 12.69
C CYS A 43 8.10 10.87 11.82
N ALA A 44 8.13 12.14 11.41
CA ALA A 44 9.24 12.69 10.64
C ALA A 44 10.51 12.90 11.47
N ASN A 45 10.39 12.92 12.81
CA ASN A 45 11.54 13.12 13.68
C ASN A 45 12.41 11.87 13.77
N VAL A 46 13.69 12.11 13.96
CA VAL A 46 14.66 11.07 14.29
C VAL A 46 14.65 10.85 15.80
N PHE A 47 14.54 9.60 16.24
CA PHE A 47 14.55 9.26 17.66
C PHE A 47 15.80 9.76 18.38
N GLY A 48 15.61 10.46 19.50
CA GLY A 48 16.68 10.98 20.31
C GLY A 48 17.43 12.20 19.73
N SER A 49 16.90 12.79 18.66
CA SER A 49 17.43 14.02 18.05
C SER A 49 16.37 15.10 18.09
N ALA A 50 16.73 16.33 18.48
CA ALA A 50 15.77 17.43 18.55
C ALA A 50 14.93 17.56 17.25
N PRO A 51 13.62 17.78 17.34
CA PRO A 51 12.83 18.06 18.53
C PRO A 51 12.43 16.83 19.39
N CYS A 52 12.72 15.59 18.96
CA CYS A 52 12.42 14.39 19.74
C CYS A 52 13.36 14.31 20.96
N THR A 53 12.77 14.31 22.15
CA THR A 53 13.50 14.25 23.44
C THR A 53 13.57 12.84 24.02
N ALA A 54 13.01 11.85 23.33
CA ALA A 54 13.02 10.46 23.78
C ALA A 54 14.45 9.93 23.91
N THR A 55 14.68 9.12 24.93
CA THR A 55 15.98 8.51 25.22
C THR A 55 15.91 6.98 25.10
N GLY A 56 17.04 6.36 24.85
CA GLY A 56 17.18 4.91 24.75
C GLY A 56 17.96 4.49 23.50
N SER A 57 18.36 3.23 23.47
CA SER A 57 19.09 2.63 22.34
C SER A 57 18.51 1.27 21.99
N GLY A 58 18.88 0.73 20.85
CA GLY A 58 18.46 -0.59 20.41
C GLY A 58 16.93 -0.76 20.44
N ASP A 59 16.48 -1.77 21.15
CA ASP A 59 15.05 -2.15 21.25
C ASP A 59 14.20 -1.10 21.99
N ALA A 60 14.82 -0.21 22.74
CA ALA A 60 14.13 0.87 23.42
C ALA A 60 13.70 2.02 22.48
N LYS A 61 14.20 2.08 21.25
CA LYS A 61 13.75 3.08 20.27
C LYS A 61 12.30 2.80 19.81
N CYS A 62 11.57 3.87 19.46
CA CYS A 62 10.25 3.72 18.84
C CYS A 62 10.36 3.13 17.42
N PHE A 63 9.22 2.92 16.76
CA PHE A 63 9.14 2.50 15.36
C PHE A 63 8.67 3.65 14.44
N ASN A 64 8.81 4.89 14.88
CA ASN A 64 8.30 6.10 14.23
C ASN A 64 6.78 6.05 13.93
N THR A 65 6.01 5.28 14.67
CA THR A 65 4.55 5.29 14.63
C THR A 65 3.99 5.95 15.88
N PHE A 66 2.79 6.52 15.80
CA PHE A 66 2.21 7.22 16.96
C PHE A 66 2.02 6.30 18.16
N ALA A 67 1.57 5.06 17.93
CA ALA A 67 1.34 4.07 19.00
C ALA A 67 2.63 3.66 19.73
N THR A 68 3.77 3.77 19.09
CA THR A 68 5.08 3.41 19.69
C THR A 68 5.90 4.61 20.10
N CYS A 69 5.36 5.83 19.93
CA CYS A 69 6.06 7.06 20.25
C CYS A 69 6.27 7.21 21.76
N LYS A 70 7.49 7.55 22.16
CA LYS A 70 7.86 7.80 23.56
C LYS A 70 7.94 9.29 23.89
N ASP A 71 7.68 10.15 22.92
CA ASP A 71 7.64 11.61 23.04
C ASP A 71 6.50 12.15 22.18
N THR A 72 5.26 11.88 22.60
CA THR A 72 4.06 12.23 21.84
C THR A 72 3.84 13.73 21.71
N ALA A 73 4.37 14.52 22.63
CA ALA A 73 4.27 15.99 22.58
C ALA A 73 5.02 16.58 21.38
N ASN A 74 6.12 15.96 21.00
CA ASN A 74 6.96 16.38 19.87
C ASN A 74 6.74 15.50 18.63
N PHE A 75 5.66 14.70 18.56
CA PHE A 75 5.37 13.87 17.41
C PHE A 75 5.12 14.73 16.16
N SER A 76 6.02 14.67 15.20
CA SER A 76 5.89 15.36 13.93
C SER A 76 5.21 14.47 12.91
N ARG A 77 3.91 14.71 12.67
CA ARG A 77 3.11 13.88 11.79
C ARG A 77 3.53 14.01 10.33
N ALA A 78 3.89 12.92 9.73
CA ALA A 78 4.11 12.73 8.31
C ALA A 78 3.36 11.49 7.83
N THR A 79 3.35 11.26 6.53
CA THR A 79 2.75 10.07 5.91
C THR A 79 3.85 9.17 5.38
N ARG A 80 3.72 7.87 5.65
CA ARG A 80 4.54 6.84 5.03
C ARG A 80 3.64 5.92 4.21
N THR A 81 4.01 5.75 2.94
CA THR A 81 3.31 4.85 2.02
C THR A 81 3.98 3.48 2.05
N TYR A 82 3.20 2.47 2.39
CA TYR A 82 3.61 1.06 2.31
C TYR A 82 3.04 0.46 1.03
N ARG A 83 3.86 -0.29 0.31
CA ARG A 83 3.48 -0.92 -0.94
C ARG A 83 3.50 -2.42 -0.82
N PHE A 84 2.40 -3.05 -1.23
CA PHE A 84 2.22 -4.50 -1.25
C PHE A 84 1.90 -4.92 -2.68
N CYS A 85 2.61 -5.91 -3.21
CA CYS A 85 2.42 -6.30 -4.61
C CYS A 85 2.22 -7.80 -4.77
N SER A 86 1.61 -8.17 -5.89
CA SER A 86 1.71 -9.53 -6.43
C SER A 86 3.14 -9.79 -6.92
N THR A 87 3.41 -11.01 -7.33
CA THR A 87 4.71 -11.34 -7.95
C THR A 87 4.48 -11.71 -9.41
N SER A 88 5.37 -11.27 -10.27
CA SER A 88 5.45 -11.70 -11.65
C SER A 88 6.64 -12.64 -11.81
N GLY A 89 6.39 -13.89 -12.23
CA GLY A 89 7.45 -14.89 -12.30
C GLY A 89 8.19 -15.14 -10.98
N GLY A 90 7.51 -14.92 -9.83
CA GLY A 90 8.10 -15.09 -8.49
C GLY A 90 8.97 -13.91 -8.02
N LYS A 91 9.02 -12.81 -8.76
CA LYS A 91 9.86 -11.63 -8.44
C LYS A 91 9.03 -10.36 -8.35
N VAL A 92 9.55 -9.38 -7.62
CA VAL A 92 9.06 -8.00 -7.65
C VAL A 92 9.64 -7.34 -8.90
N PRO A 93 8.82 -6.63 -9.71
CA PRO A 93 9.30 -5.93 -10.90
C PRO A 93 10.40 -4.92 -10.59
N VAL A 94 11.32 -4.77 -11.53
CA VAL A 94 12.37 -3.74 -11.46
C VAL A 94 11.70 -2.35 -11.48
N GLY A 95 12.13 -1.47 -10.59
CA GLY A 95 11.57 -0.12 -10.46
C GLY A 95 10.44 0.00 -9.42
N LEU A 96 9.91 -1.10 -8.89
CA LEU A 96 8.91 -1.07 -7.83
C LEU A 96 9.52 -1.47 -6.48
N ASP A 97 9.50 -0.54 -5.51
CA ASP A 97 9.84 -0.86 -4.12
C ASP A 97 8.58 -1.27 -3.36
N ALA A 98 8.28 -2.58 -3.31
CA ALA A 98 7.09 -3.14 -2.67
C ALA A 98 7.39 -4.48 -1.99
N ILE A 99 6.50 -4.87 -1.08
CA ILE A 99 6.56 -6.14 -0.36
C ILE A 99 5.69 -7.16 -1.10
N PRO A 100 6.25 -8.32 -1.53
CA PRO A 100 5.54 -9.30 -2.34
C PRO A 100 4.65 -10.20 -1.48
N CYS A 101 3.48 -9.71 -1.11
CA CYS A 101 2.53 -10.44 -0.26
C CYS A 101 1.07 -10.33 -0.71
N LEU A 102 0.80 -9.63 -1.81
CA LEU A 102 -0.54 -9.49 -2.35
C LEU A 102 -0.99 -10.81 -3.01
N VAL A 103 -2.08 -11.38 -2.51
CA VAL A 103 -2.67 -12.63 -3.01
C VAL A 103 -3.83 -12.34 -3.95
N GLY A 104 -4.71 -11.40 -3.60
CA GLY A 104 -5.88 -11.09 -4.40
C GLY A 104 -6.48 -9.73 -4.09
N ILE A 105 -7.21 -9.22 -5.07
CA ILE A 105 -8.00 -7.99 -4.98
C ILE A 105 -9.40 -8.33 -5.51
N ASN A 106 -10.42 -8.11 -4.70
CA ASN A 106 -11.82 -8.26 -5.08
C ASN A 106 -12.51 -6.90 -4.99
N ILE A 107 -13.00 -6.39 -6.13
CA ILE A 107 -13.65 -5.10 -6.22
C ILE A 107 -15.14 -5.31 -6.49
N THR A 108 -15.98 -4.83 -5.57
CA THR A 108 -17.43 -4.75 -5.78
C THR A 108 -17.76 -3.35 -6.28
N PRO A 109 -18.30 -3.21 -7.51
CA PRO A 109 -18.61 -1.90 -8.07
C PRO A 109 -19.75 -1.22 -7.31
N ALA A 110 -19.79 0.11 -7.35
CA ALA A 110 -20.97 0.85 -6.90
C ALA A 110 -22.14 0.57 -7.81
N VAL A 111 -23.32 0.33 -7.22
CA VAL A 111 -24.56 0.14 -7.96
C VAL A 111 -25.53 1.23 -7.54
N ILE A 112 -26.04 1.99 -8.52
CA ILE A 112 -27.12 2.95 -8.33
C ILE A 112 -28.40 2.27 -8.80
N ASP A 113 -29.28 1.93 -7.84
CA ASP A 113 -30.63 1.44 -8.15
C ASP A 113 -31.59 2.63 -8.13
N ALA A 114 -31.93 3.11 -9.32
CA ALA A 114 -32.86 4.25 -9.48
C ALA A 114 -34.26 4.02 -8.89
N GLY A 115 -34.63 2.76 -8.64
CA GLY A 115 -35.92 2.39 -8.06
C GLY A 115 -35.94 2.37 -6.53
N LYS A 116 -34.77 2.28 -5.89
CA LYS A 116 -34.66 2.13 -4.41
C LYS A 116 -33.98 3.31 -3.73
N GLY A 117 -33.58 4.34 -4.45
CA GLY A 117 -33.12 5.63 -3.92
C GLY A 117 -31.77 5.64 -3.19
N LEU A 118 -31.16 4.50 -2.95
CA LEU A 118 -29.85 4.37 -2.28
C LEU A 118 -28.95 3.48 -3.10
N GLY A 119 -27.81 4.03 -3.55
CA GLY A 119 -26.76 3.25 -4.21
C GLY A 119 -25.94 2.44 -3.20
N LEU A 120 -25.51 1.26 -3.58
CA LEU A 120 -24.47 0.52 -2.87
C LEU A 120 -23.12 1.18 -3.15
N ARG A 121 -22.33 1.42 -2.10
CA ARG A 121 -20.98 1.94 -2.24
C ARG A 121 -20.06 0.88 -2.86
N ALA A 122 -19.12 1.33 -3.67
CA ALA A 122 -18.04 0.47 -4.10
C ALA A 122 -17.23 0.01 -2.88
N SER A 123 -16.86 -1.25 -2.85
CA SER A 123 -15.96 -1.81 -1.84
C SER A 123 -14.80 -2.54 -2.52
N CYS A 124 -13.69 -2.62 -1.80
CA CYS A 124 -12.52 -3.36 -2.24
C CYS A 124 -12.00 -4.20 -1.08
N GLU A 125 -11.91 -5.49 -1.30
CA GLU A 125 -11.29 -6.43 -0.38
C GLU A 125 -9.93 -6.84 -0.90
N ILE A 126 -8.91 -6.76 -0.04
CA ILE A 126 -7.53 -7.07 -0.38
C ILE A 126 -7.07 -8.21 0.51
N THR A 127 -6.65 -9.29 -0.11
CA THR A 127 -6.09 -10.45 0.57
C THR A 127 -4.56 -10.39 0.52
N LEU A 128 -3.95 -10.35 1.70
CA LEU A 128 -2.50 -10.31 1.88
C LEU A 128 -2.05 -11.58 2.61
N ARG A 129 -0.92 -12.14 2.18
CA ARG A 129 -0.29 -13.28 2.86
C ARG A 129 0.59 -12.78 3.98
N ASP A 130 0.40 -13.29 5.18
CA ASP A 130 1.30 -13.05 6.31
C ASP A 130 2.52 -13.98 6.27
N PHE A 131 3.65 -13.51 6.77
CA PHE A 131 4.92 -14.24 6.73
C PHE A 131 5.91 -13.71 7.76
N PRO A 132 6.89 -14.49 8.19
CA PRO A 132 8.02 -14.00 8.98
C PRO A 132 8.82 -12.95 8.18
N HIS A 133 9.15 -11.82 8.81
CA HIS A 133 9.86 -10.74 8.15
C HIS A 133 10.89 -10.09 9.09
N SER A 134 12.02 -9.72 8.52
CA SER A 134 13.15 -9.12 9.23
C SER A 134 12.98 -7.65 9.62
N ASP A 135 11.79 -7.08 9.38
CA ASP A 135 11.45 -5.67 9.64
C ASP A 135 12.20 -4.62 8.79
N ILE A 136 13.08 -5.03 7.91
CA ILE A 136 13.63 -4.15 6.87
C ILE A 136 12.45 -3.49 6.15
N ARG A 137 12.47 -2.20 5.89
CA ARG A 137 11.40 -1.39 5.28
C ARG A 137 10.22 -1.01 6.20
N ILE A 138 10.04 -1.63 7.37
CA ILE A 138 9.00 -1.21 8.32
C ILE A 138 9.57 -0.60 9.60
N ASP A 139 10.73 -1.03 10.04
CA ASP A 139 11.44 -0.48 11.20
C ASP A 139 12.63 0.39 10.74
N PRO A 140 12.59 1.71 10.98
CA PRO A 140 13.67 2.59 10.57
C PRO A 140 14.98 2.37 11.33
N TYR A 141 14.93 1.61 12.43
CA TYR A 141 16.07 1.38 13.32
C TYR A 141 16.47 -0.10 13.43
N VAL A 142 16.05 -0.92 12.46
CA VAL A 142 16.27 -2.37 12.49
C VAL A 142 17.74 -2.74 12.64
N ASP A 143 18.64 -2.02 11.99
CA ASP A 143 20.08 -2.28 12.03
C ASP A 143 20.70 -2.01 13.41
N GLY A 144 20.07 -1.19 14.23
CA GLY A 144 20.51 -0.88 15.60
C GLY A 144 19.79 -1.69 16.68
N ARG A 145 18.96 -2.66 16.30
CA ARG A 145 18.26 -3.51 17.27
C ARG A 145 19.04 -4.76 17.59
N THR A 146 18.89 -5.22 18.82
CA THR A 146 19.57 -6.41 19.34
C THR A 146 18.70 -7.68 19.24
N TYR A 147 17.38 -7.53 19.09
CA TYR A 147 16.48 -8.68 18.94
C TYR A 147 16.51 -9.23 17.49
N ILE A 148 16.05 -10.47 17.32
CA ILE A 148 15.88 -11.09 16.01
C ILE A 148 14.43 -10.86 15.57
N PRO A 149 14.14 -9.98 14.60
CA PRO A 149 12.78 -9.58 14.24
C PRO A 149 11.88 -10.74 13.82
N ILE A 150 12.43 -11.75 13.17
CA ILE A 150 11.70 -12.93 12.72
C ILE A 150 11.09 -13.73 13.87
N ASN A 151 11.69 -13.66 15.06
CA ASN A 151 11.20 -14.34 16.27
C ASN A 151 10.14 -13.53 17.01
N GLN A 152 9.88 -12.28 16.59
CA GLN A 152 8.95 -11.37 17.25
C GLN A 152 7.54 -11.42 16.67
N GLY A 153 7.25 -12.42 15.82
CA GLY A 153 5.96 -12.59 15.16
C GLY A 153 6.02 -12.30 13.66
N SER A 154 4.89 -12.50 13.02
CA SER A 154 4.74 -12.31 11.58
C SER A 154 4.75 -10.83 11.17
N PHE A 155 4.88 -10.57 9.87
CA PHE A 155 4.92 -9.21 9.33
C PHE A 155 3.68 -8.41 9.70
N PHE A 156 2.48 -8.90 9.36
CA PHE A 156 1.24 -8.15 9.59
C PHE A 156 0.87 -8.10 11.07
N GLY A 157 1.23 -9.11 11.88
CA GLY A 157 1.08 -9.07 13.33
C GLY A 157 1.83 -7.88 13.95
N LYS A 158 3.10 -7.72 13.60
CA LYS A 158 3.93 -6.58 14.02
C LYS A 158 3.43 -5.26 13.42
N PHE A 159 3.09 -5.26 12.15
CA PHE A 159 2.64 -4.08 11.41
C PHE A 159 1.35 -3.51 12.02
N LYS A 160 0.34 -4.35 12.26
CA LYS A 160 -0.92 -3.96 12.88
C LYS A 160 -0.73 -3.46 14.31
N ALA A 161 0.09 -4.15 15.12
CA ALA A 161 0.39 -3.74 16.49
C ALA A 161 1.06 -2.35 16.57
N ARG A 162 1.90 -2.02 15.59
CA ARG A 162 2.58 -0.71 15.51
C ARG A 162 1.70 0.38 14.92
N ASN A 163 0.66 0.04 14.15
CA ASN A 163 -0.22 0.95 13.44
C ASN A 163 -1.70 0.67 13.76
N PRO A 164 -2.16 0.76 15.02
CA PRO A 164 -3.55 0.44 15.38
C PRO A 164 -4.56 1.47 14.85
N TYR A 165 -4.11 2.67 14.43
CA TYR A 165 -4.95 3.78 13.96
C TYR A 165 -5.04 3.81 12.42
N TYR A 166 -5.44 2.69 11.83
CA TYR A 166 -5.47 2.51 10.37
C TYR A 166 -6.81 2.88 9.73
N ASN A 167 -7.91 2.95 10.50
CA ASN A 167 -9.25 3.26 9.95
C ASN A 167 -9.27 4.64 9.29
N GLY A 168 -9.94 4.74 8.15
CA GLY A 168 -10.05 5.96 7.38
C GLY A 168 -8.77 6.35 6.63
N ARG A 169 -7.71 5.52 6.64
CA ARG A 169 -6.47 5.79 5.91
C ARG A 169 -6.66 5.54 4.42
N VAL A 170 -5.96 6.33 3.64
CA VAL A 170 -6.00 6.22 2.18
C VAL A 170 -5.33 4.93 1.73
N MET A 171 -6.03 4.19 0.91
CA MET A 171 -5.54 3.00 0.23
C MET A 171 -5.74 3.18 -1.28
N ARG A 172 -4.71 2.89 -2.07
CA ARG A 172 -4.76 2.96 -3.52
C ARG A 172 -4.47 1.59 -4.10
N VAL A 173 -5.31 1.18 -5.01
CA VAL A 173 -5.18 -0.07 -5.76
C VAL A 173 -4.75 0.28 -7.16
N TYR A 174 -3.71 -0.37 -7.63
CA TYR A 174 -3.17 -0.22 -8.96
C TYR A 174 -3.27 -1.55 -9.69
N SER A 175 -3.86 -1.55 -10.86
CA SER A 175 -4.00 -2.72 -11.73
C SER A 175 -3.59 -2.34 -13.15
N GLY A 176 -2.74 -3.12 -13.78
CA GLY A 176 -2.22 -2.82 -15.11
C GLY A 176 -1.30 -3.92 -15.62
N TYR A 177 -0.35 -3.52 -16.44
CA TYR A 177 0.58 -4.43 -17.10
C TYR A 177 2.01 -3.92 -16.92
N LEU A 178 2.94 -4.86 -16.74
CA LEU A 178 4.36 -4.56 -16.80
C LEU A 178 4.76 -4.25 -18.25
N ALA A 179 5.85 -3.52 -18.40
CA ALA A 179 6.50 -3.35 -19.70
C ALA A 179 7.00 -4.70 -20.25
N ASP A 180 7.29 -4.77 -21.55
CA ASP A 180 7.69 -6.01 -22.22
C ASP A 180 8.98 -6.62 -21.64
N ASP A 181 9.85 -5.79 -21.07
CA ASP A 181 11.05 -6.21 -20.35
C ASP A 181 10.79 -6.64 -18.88
N GLY A 182 9.53 -6.61 -18.43
CA GLY A 182 9.13 -6.91 -17.06
C GLY A 182 9.38 -5.78 -16.05
N SER A 183 9.75 -4.59 -16.50
CA SER A 183 9.92 -3.42 -15.64
C SER A 183 8.57 -2.78 -15.28
N PHE A 184 8.57 -2.05 -14.15
CA PHE A 184 7.41 -1.31 -13.68
C PHE A 184 7.43 0.11 -14.26
N ASP A 185 6.32 0.50 -14.90
CA ASP A 185 6.02 1.87 -15.28
C ASP A 185 4.61 2.22 -14.79
N ILE A 186 4.50 3.22 -13.92
CA ILE A 186 3.22 3.64 -13.32
C ILE A 186 2.19 4.10 -14.36
N LEU A 187 2.63 4.56 -15.52
CA LEU A 187 1.76 5.00 -16.62
C LEU A 187 0.95 3.85 -17.23
N ASN A 188 1.36 2.60 -16.98
CA ASN A 188 0.66 1.40 -17.44
C ASN A 188 -0.38 0.89 -16.44
N PHE A 189 -0.68 1.67 -15.38
CA PHE A 189 -1.56 1.23 -14.29
C PHE A 189 -2.75 2.17 -14.09
N GLU A 190 -3.93 1.58 -14.01
CA GLU A 190 -5.13 2.26 -13.51
C GLU A 190 -5.06 2.35 -11.98
N LYS A 191 -5.38 3.53 -11.44
CA LYS A 191 -5.41 3.79 -10.00
C LYS A 191 -6.84 3.95 -9.50
N ARG A 192 -7.21 3.22 -8.46
CA ARG A 192 -8.46 3.40 -7.70
C ARG A 192 -8.14 3.71 -6.25
N THR A 193 -8.86 4.68 -5.68
CA THR A 193 -8.63 5.13 -4.29
C THR A 193 -9.78 4.71 -3.40
N TYR A 194 -9.44 4.15 -2.26
CA TYR A 194 -10.35 3.70 -1.21
C TYR A 194 -9.90 4.23 0.15
N PHE A 195 -10.76 4.10 1.14
CA PHE A 195 -10.43 4.34 2.54
C PHE A 195 -10.49 3.02 3.29
N LEU A 196 -9.47 2.74 4.08
CA LEU A 196 -9.40 1.50 4.86
C LEU A 196 -10.45 1.55 5.98
N ASP A 197 -11.37 0.59 5.98
CA ASP A 197 -12.45 0.45 6.96
C ASP A 197 -12.10 -0.62 8.00
N GLY A 198 -11.56 -1.74 7.57
CA GLY A 198 -11.18 -2.86 8.42
C GLY A 198 -9.81 -3.44 8.05
N PHE A 199 -9.18 -4.06 9.01
CA PHE A 199 -7.98 -4.85 8.82
C PHE A 199 -8.17 -6.15 9.62
N ASP A 200 -8.91 -7.07 8.99
CA ASP A 200 -9.32 -8.32 9.61
C ASP A 200 -8.28 -9.41 9.42
N GLY A 201 -8.38 -10.42 10.28
CA GLY A 201 -7.70 -11.69 10.11
C GLY A 201 -6.17 -11.64 10.13
N ILE A 202 -5.59 -11.93 11.30
CA ILE A 202 -4.41 -12.79 11.33
C ILE A 202 -4.97 -14.08 11.90
N ASP A 203 -5.46 -14.93 11.02
CA ASP A 203 -5.83 -16.28 11.44
C ASP A 203 -4.55 -16.99 11.84
N ALA A 204 -4.44 -17.27 13.12
CA ALA A 204 -3.43 -18.17 13.63
C ALA A 204 -3.78 -19.58 13.13
N ASN A 205 -3.17 -19.98 12.02
CA ASN A 205 -3.06 -21.37 11.64
C ASN A 205 -1.76 -21.92 12.21
#